data_5768838e05b4fc6ab60b7d44b4938331
#
_entry.id   5768838e05b4fc6ab60b7d44b4938331
#
_cell.length_a   1.000
_cell.length_b   1.000
_cell.length_c   1.000
_cell.angle_alpha   90.00
_cell.angle_beta   90.00
_cell.angle_gamma   90.00
#
_symmetry.space_group_name_H-M   'P 1'
#
loop_
_entity.id
_entity.type
_entity.pdbx_description
1 polymer ?
#
loop_
_entity_poly.entity_id
_entity_poly.type
_entity_poly.pdbx_seq_one_letter_code
_entity_poly.pdbx_strand_id
1 'polypeptide(L)'
;MKRIYLSILALSVTSLLNAQTAFWSHTNYQGAFPVTDNTVATDWTSGWSNFDPENTVYGTPTTTVSADITSNTTWSGIVLLQNKVYVKNGATLTIMPGTIIRGDRTSQGTLIITRNSKIMAEGT
;
A
#
# COMPACT_ATOMS: atom_id res chain seq x y z
N MET A 1 11.25 -27.60 60.66
CA MET A 1 11.22 -28.20 59.30
C MET A 1 9.91 -27.93 58.60
N LYS A 2 8.73 -28.12 59.13
CA LYS A 2 7.43 -27.86 58.42
C LYS A 2 7.25 -26.43 57.89
N ARG A 3 7.78 -25.42 58.55
CA ARG A 3 7.66 -24.01 58.11
C ARG A 3 8.51 -23.67 56.89
N ILE A 4 9.64 -24.35 56.65
CA ILE A 4 10.52 -24.15 55.52
C ILE A 4 9.89 -24.69 54.24
N TYR A 5 9.22 -25.84 54.28
CA TYR A 5 8.52 -26.42 53.13
C TYR A 5 7.34 -25.56 52.66
N LEU A 6 6.63 -24.91 53.60
CA LEU A 6 5.52 -24.03 53.29
C LEU A 6 6.00 -22.77 52.56
N SER A 7 7.15 -22.21 52.95
CA SER A 7 7.75 -21.04 52.28
C SER A 7 8.28 -21.37 50.89
N ILE A 8 8.86 -22.54 50.67
CA ILE A 8 9.32 -23.00 49.35
C ILE A 8 8.13 -23.25 48.42
N LEU A 9 7.04 -23.83 48.92
CA LEU A 9 5.82 -24.05 48.16
C LEU A 9 5.17 -22.73 47.74
N ALA A 10 5.12 -21.73 48.62
CA ALA A 10 4.59 -20.41 48.31
C ALA A 10 5.43 -19.69 47.24
N LEU A 11 6.76 -19.81 47.27
CA LEU A 11 7.66 -19.20 46.29
C LEU A 11 7.53 -19.84 44.91
N SER A 12 7.30 -21.17 44.84
CA SER A 12 7.10 -21.86 43.55
C SER A 12 5.76 -21.53 42.89
N VAL A 13 4.71 -21.25 43.64
CA VAL A 13 3.41 -20.86 43.12
C VAL A 13 3.44 -19.44 42.56
N THR A 14 4.18 -18.52 43.17
CA THR A 14 4.29 -17.14 42.64
C THR A 14 5.09 -17.06 41.34
N SER A 15 6.06 -17.94 41.12
CA SER A 15 6.80 -17.98 39.83
C SER A 15 5.97 -18.52 38.67
N LEU A 16 4.98 -19.37 38.93
CA LEU A 16 4.08 -19.88 37.89
C LEU A 16 3.03 -18.84 37.44
N LEU A 17 2.67 -17.89 38.29
CA LEU A 17 1.69 -16.86 37.97
C LEU A 17 2.25 -15.76 37.05
N ASN A 18 3.56 -15.57 37.02
CA ASN A 18 4.20 -14.57 36.14
C ASN A 18 4.54 -15.09 34.73
N ALA A 19 4.48 -16.40 34.48
CA ALA A 19 4.83 -16.98 33.20
C ALA A 19 3.69 -16.90 32.17
N GLN A 20 2.47 -16.57 32.56
CA GLN A 20 1.30 -16.58 31.68
C GLN A 20 0.87 -15.21 31.14
N THR A 21 1.37 -14.11 31.70
CA THR A 21 0.90 -12.78 31.32
C THR A 21 1.64 -12.16 30.14
N ALA A 22 2.74 -12.75 29.68
CA ALA A 22 3.59 -12.15 28.65
C ALA A 22 3.45 -12.77 27.25
N PHE A 23 2.81 -13.93 27.11
CA PHE A 23 2.80 -14.65 25.83
C PHE A 23 1.55 -14.40 24.96
N TRP A 24 0.44 -14.00 25.56
CA TRP A 24 -0.81 -13.73 24.84
C TRP A 24 -1.33 -12.34 25.20
N SER A 25 -1.26 -11.40 24.28
CA SER A 25 -2.07 -10.19 24.37
C SER A 25 -3.48 -10.51 23.87
N HIS A 26 -4.46 -10.30 24.74
CA HIS A 26 -5.86 -10.45 24.33
C HIS A 26 -6.21 -9.28 23.41
N THR A 27 -6.46 -9.57 22.14
CA THR A 27 -7.00 -8.59 21.20
C THR A 27 -8.52 -8.59 21.32
N ASN A 28 -9.11 -7.42 21.37
CA ASN A 28 -10.56 -7.24 21.46
C ASN A 28 -11.24 -7.19 20.06
N TYR A 29 -10.51 -7.57 19.02
CA TYR A 29 -11.01 -7.62 17.65
C TYR A 29 -10.70 -8.97 17.01
N GLN A 30 -11.52 -9.33 16.01
CA GLN A 30 -11.31 -10.52 15.17
C GLN A 30 -10.96 -10.04 13.75
N GLY A 31 -9.88 -10.56 13.21
CA GLY A 31 -9.41 -10.21 11.88
C GLY A 31 -8.04 -9.53 11.86
N ALA A 32 -7.58 -9.13 10.69
CA ALA A 32 -6.26 -8.54 10.50
C ALA A 32 -6.18 -7.06 10.94
N PHE A 33 -7.33 -6.41 11.11
CA PHE A 33 -7.41 -4.98 11.43
C PHE A 33 -8.19 -4.75 12.72
N PRO A 34 -7.69 -3.91 13.64
CA PRO A 34 -8.46 -3.48 14.79
C PRO A 34 -9.64 -2.62 14.31
N VAL A 35 -10.85 -3.01 14.67
CA VAL A 35 -12.05 -2.20 14.46
C VAL A 35 -12.19 -1.27 15.65
N THR A 36 -11.49 -0.16 15.64
CA THR A 36 -11.74 0.95 16.54
C THR A 36 -12.40 2.07 15.74
N ASP A 37 -13.68 2.31 15.98
CA ASP A 37 -14.45 3.50 15.58
C ASP A 37 -14.58 3.84 14.09
N ASN A 38 -14.47 2.90 13.14
CA ASN A 38 -14.51 3.17 11.70
C ASN A 38 -13.48 4.20 11.18
N THR A 39 -12.50 4.58 11.95
CA THR A 39 -11.43 5.45 11.49
C THR A 39 -10.22 4.62 11.12
N VAL A 40 -9.91 4.62 9.85
CA VAL A 40 -8.79 3.90 9.20
C VAL A 40 -7.41 4.39 9.68
N ALA A 41 -7.39 5.36 10.59
CA ALA A 41 -6.17 6.09 10.98
C ALA A 41 -5.18 5.28 11.83
N THR A 42 -5.56 4.10 12.32
CA THR A 42 -4.74 3.33 13.27
C THR A 42 -4.36 1.93 12.80
N ASP A 43 -4.77 1.50 11.61
CA ASP A 43 -4.34 0.22 11.10
C ASP A 43 -2.95 0.33 10.40
N TRP A 44 -2.23 -0.78 10.35
CA TRP A 44 -0.89 -0.84 9.77
C TRP A 44 -0.86 -0.60 8.24
N THR A 45 -2.02 -0.60 7.58
CA THR A 45 -2.15 -0.32 6.14
C THR A 45 -2.44 1.15 5.86
N SER A 46 -2.69 1.94 6.90
CA SER A 46 -2.97 3.37 6.77
C SER A 46 -1.83 4.10 6.07
N GLY A 47 -2.18 4.85 5.04
CA GLY A 47 -1.26 5.67 4.27
C GLY A 47 -0.59 4.99 3.07
N TRP A 48 -0.68 3.66 2.92
CA TRP A 48 -0.08 2.98 1.77
C TRP A 48 -1.03 2.04 1.01
N SER A 49 -2.18 1.70 1.57
CA SER A 49 -3.19 0.93 0.87
C SER A 49 -4.55 1.61 0.84
N ASN A 50 -5.28 1.39 -0.23
CA ASN A 50 -6.63 1.87 -0.42
C ASN A 50 -7.53 0.68 -0.76
N PHE A 51 -8.49 0.38 0.11
CA PHE A 51 -9.43 -0.72 -0.06
C PHE A 51 -10.66 -0.36 -0.91
N ASP A 52 -10.82 0.92 -1.25
CA ASP A 52 -11.91 1.42 -2.10
C ASP A 52 -11.37 2.36 -3.19
N PRO A 53 -10.50 1.85 -4.09
CA PRO A 53 -9.88 2.66 -5.13
C PRO A 53 -10.89 3.16 -6.16
N GLU A 54 -12.02 2.47 -6.35
CA GLU A 54 -13.04 2.83 -7.33
C GLU A 54 -13.75 4.14 -6.97
N ASN A 55 -13.97 4.39 -5.68
CA ASN A 55 -14.62 5.61 -5.18
C ASN A 55 -13.65 6.74 -4.83
N THR A 56 -12.35 6.52 -5.00
CA THR A 56 -11.34 7.53 -4.69
C THR A 56 -11.37 8.65 -5.71
N VAL A 57 -11.52 9.89 -5.25
CA VAL A 57 -11.47 11.09 -6.09
C VAL A 57 -10.02 11.52 -6.30
N TYR A 58 -9.51 11.31 -7.50
CA TYR A 58 -8.12 11.64 -7.86
C TYR A 58 -7.94 13.02 -8.50
N GLY A 59 -8.92 13.88 -8.43
CA GLY A 59 -8.87 15.19 -9.08
C GLY A 59 -9.02 15.14 -10.61
N THR A 60 -8.91 16.30 -11.24
CA THR A 60 -9.06 16.44 -12.71
C THR A 60 -7.73 16.12 -13.40
N PRO A 61 -7.72 15.33 -14.49
CA PRO A 61 -6.52 15.09 -15.28
C PRO A 61 -5.92 16.40 -15.81
N THR A 62 -4.62 16.57 -15.63
CA THR A 62 -3.86 17.68 -16.17
C THR A 62 -3.42 17.43 -17.62
N THR A 63 -3.26 16.15 -17.95
CA THR A 63 -2.83 15.71 -19.29
C THR A 63 -3.63 14.49 -19.71
N THR A 64 -4.11 14.50 -20.96
CA THR A 64 -4.75 13.33 -21.59
C THR A 64 -3.85 12.80 -22.70
N VAL A 65 -3.56 11.51 -22.66
CA VAL A 65 -2.69 10.85 -23.65
C VAL A 65 -3.49 9.77 -24.36
N SER A 66 -3.63 9.93 -25.68
CA SER A 66 -4.34 8.99 -26.57
C SER A 66 -3.48 8.49 -27.72
N ALA A 67 -2.31 9.09 -27.92
CA ALA A 67 -1.38 8.77 -29.02
C ALA A 67 -0.13 8.06 -28.48
N ASP A 68 0.55 7.32 -29.36
CA ASP A 68 1.80 6.65 -29.07
C ASP A 68 2.93 7.62 -28.77
N ILE A 69 3.82 7.22 -27.86
CA ILE A 69 5.02 7.96 -27.47
C ILE A 69 6.20 7.44 -28.29
N THR A 70 6.71 8.27 -29.19
CA THR A 70 7.79 7.91 -30.11
C THR A 70 9.10 8.65 -29.86
N SER A 71 9.13 9.55 -28.89
CA SER A 71 10.30 10.31 -28.45
C SER A 71 10.33 10.37 -26.92
N ASN A 72 11.48 10.73 -26.35
CA ASN A 72 11.63 10.84 -24.91
C ASN A 72 10.62 11.85 -24.35
N THR A 73 9.85 11.39 -23.38
CA THR A 73 8.71 12.15 -22.82
C THR A 73 8.75 12.06 -21.29
N THR A 74 8.38 13.14 -20.62
CA THR A 74 8.26 13.18 -19.15
C THR A 74 6.81 13.46 -18.76
N TRP A 75 6.29 12.69 -17.81
CA TRP A 75 4.96 12.88 -17.24
C TRP A 75 5.04 13.36 -15.80
N SER A 76 4.13 14.29 -15.45
CA SER A 76 3.93 14.78 -14.10
C SER A 76 2.46 15.13 -13.87
N GLY A 77 2.05 15.21 -12.60
CA GLY A 77 0.67 15.53 -12.22
C GLY A 77 -0.29 14.36 -12.48
N ILE A 78 -1.50 14.64 -12.96
CA ILE A 78 -2.54 13.63 -13.18
C ILE A 78 -2.67 13.37 -14.69
N VAL A 79 -2.29 12.16 -15.11
CA VAL A 79 -2.30 11.75 -16.53
C VAL A 79 -3.43 10.76 -16.77
N LEU A 80 -4.30 11.05 -17.74
CA LEU A 80 -5.36 10.16 -18.20
C LEU A 80 -4.94 9.48 -19.49
N LEU A 81 -4.89 8.15 -19.46
CA LEU A 81 -4.68 7.34 -20.67
C LEU A 81 -6.01 7.06 -21.35
N GLN A 82 -6.11 7.39 -22.62
CA GLN A 82 -7.20 6.98 -23.49
C GLN A 82 -6.66 6.03 -24.57
N ASN A 83 -7.33 4.91 -24.76
CA ASN A 83 -6.88 3.85 -25.65
C ASN A 83 -5.56 3.18 -25.21
N LYS A 84 -5.02 2.35 -26.08
CA LYS A 84 -3.72 1.71 -25.90
C LYS A 84 -2.61 2.66 -26.34
N VAL A 85 -1.81 3.13 -25.41
CA VAL A 85 -0.67 4.03 -25.66
C VAL A 85 0.62 3.21 -25.66
N TYR A 86 1.33 3.20 -26.76
CA TYR A 86 2.60 2.49 -26.89
C TYR A 86 3.78 3.45 -26.76
N VAL A 87 4.74 3.10 -25.92
CA VAL A 87 6.08 3.70 -25.92
C VAL A 87 6.94 2.90 -26.87
N LYS A 88 7.37 3.49 -27.98
CA LYS A 88 8.04 2.79 -29.09
C LYS A 88 9.21 3.58 -29.66
N ASN A 89 9.93 3.01 -30.65
CA ASN A 89 11.07 3.63 -31.32
C ASN A 89 12.26 3.94 -30.40
N GLY A 90 12.46 3.16 -29.34
CA GLY A 90 13.55 3.40 -28.41
C GLY A 90 13.31 4.58 -27.46
N ALA A 91 12.11 5.15 -27.43
CA ALA A 91 11.77 6.24 -26.55
C ALA A 91 11.85 5.85 -25.07
N THR A 92 12.23 6.80 -24.24
CA THR A 92 12.18 6.69 -22.77
C THR A 92 11.04 7.55 -22.24
N LEU A 93 10.13 6.91 -21.51
CA LEU A 93 9.09 7.59 -20.74
C LEU A 93 9.57 7.77 -19.30
N THR A 94 9.72 9.01 -18.85
CA THR A 94 10.06 9.34 -17.47
C THR A 94 8.80 9.77 -16.72
N ILE A 95 8.54 9.15 -15.58
CA ILE A 95 7.40 9.48 -14.71
C ILE A 95 7.95 10.13 -13.45
N MET A 96 7.60 11.39 -13.23
CA MET A 96 8.05 12.15 -12.08
C MET A 96 7.39 11.66 -10.78
N PRO A 97 8.05 11.81 -9.63
CA PRO A 97 7.47 11.50 -8.33
C PRO A 97 6.11 12.19 -8.13
N GLY A 98 5.17 11.49 -7.47
CA GLY A 98 3.82 12.00 -7.22
C GLY A 98 2.89 12.03 -8.44
N THR A 99 3.31 11.51 -9.61
CA THR A 99 2.46 11.40 -10.79
C THR A 99 1.38 10.34 -10.58
N ILE A 100 0.13 10.69 -10.87
CA ILE A 100 -1.01 9.78 -10.86
C ILE A 100 -1.39 9.42 -12.30
N ILE A 101 -1.32 8.14 -12.65
CA ILE A 101 -1.70 7.66 -13.98
C ILE A 101 -3.03 6.93 -13.87
N ARG A 102 -4.01 7.35 -14.67
CA ARG A 102 -5.35 6.78 -14.71
C ARG A 102 -5.64 6.24 -16.10
N GLY A 103 -6.17 5.03 -16.17
CA GLY A 103 -6.72 4.49 -17.42
C GLY A 103 -8.21 4.85 -17.54
N ASP A 104 -8.61 5.41 -18.67
CA ASP A 104 -10.02 5.57 -18.98
C ASP A 104 -10.66 4.18 -19.20
N ARG A 105 -11.72 3.88 -18.45
CA ARG A 105 -12.41 2.59 -18.48
C ARG A 105 -13.09 2.35 -19.83
N THR A 106 -13.70 3.39 -20.39
CA THR A 106 -14.48 3.28 -21.62
C THR A 106 -13.61 2.97 -22.83
N SER A 107 -12.47 3.61 -22.93
CA SER A 107 -11.50 3.41 -24.02
C SER A 107 -10.40 2.39 -23.69
N GLN A 108 -10.50 1.73 -22.53
CA GLN A 108 -9.50 0.74 -22.05
C GLN A 108 -8.07 1.30 -22.00
N GLY A 109 -7.93 2.50 -21.39
CA GLY A 109 -6.65 3.20 -21.28
C GLY A 109 -5.54 2.31 -20.71
N THR A 110 -4.54 2.01 -21.54
CA THR A 110 -3.46 1.06 -21.22
C THR A 110 -2.12 1.63 -21.68
N LEU A 111 -1.07 1.49 -20.87
CA LEU A 111 0.30 1.85 -21.23
C LEU A 111 1.09 0.58 -21.57
N ILE A 112 1.72 0.57 -22.75
CA ILE A 112 2.49 -0.57 -23.25
C ILE A 112 3.88 -0.10 -23.64
N ILE A 113 4.91 -0.67 -23.01
CA ILE A 113 6.30 -0.40 -23.32
C ILE A 113 6.79 -1.45 -24.32
N THR A 114 7.17 -1.02 -25.51
CA THR A 114 7.65 -1.93 -26.55
C THR A 114 9.13 -2.26 -26.39
N ARG A 115 9.59 -3.28 -27.12
CA ARG A 115 11.01 -3.66 -27.14
C ARG A 115 11.89 -2.45 -27.51
N ASN A 116 13.02 -2.32 -26.85
CA ASN A 116 14.02 -1.24 -26.94
C ASN A 116 13.56 0.11 -26.38
N SER A 117 12.30 0.26 -25.93
CA SER A 117 11.84 1.44 -25.21
C SER A 117 11.95 1.25 -23.70
N LYS A 118 11.93 2.33 -22.96
CA LYS A 118 12.14 2.32 -21.50
C LYS A 118 11.06 3.10 -20.77
N ILE A 119 10.80 2.69 -19.54
CA ILE A 119 10.07 3.46 -18.54
C ILE A 119 10.99 3.70 -17.34
N MET A 120 11.02 4.93 -16.87
CA MET A 120 11.72 5.36 -15.66
C MET A 120 10.68 5.94 -14.71
N ALA A 121 10.42 5.25 -13.61
CA ALA A 121 9.44 5.65 -12.61
C ALA A 121 10.11 5.50 -11.24
N GLU A 122 10.87 6.50 -10.85
CA GLU A 122 11.54 6.55 -9.56
C GLU A 122 10.61 7.29 -8.59
N GLY A 123 10.15 6.58 -7.57
CA GLY A 123 9.34 7.15 -6.49
C GLY A 123 10.19 8.04 -5.56
N THR A 124 9.55 8.71 -4.60
CA THR A 124 10.19 9.44 -3.50
C THR A 124 10.48 8.51 -2.34
#